data_029fd46aecc948764110ccd494cfb810
#
_entry.id   029fd46aecc948764110ccd494cfb810
#
_cell.length_a   1.000
_cell.length_b   1.000
_cell.length_c   1.000
_cell.angle_alpha   90.00
_cell.angle_beta   90.00
_cell.angle_gamma   90.00
#
_symmetry.space_group_name_H-M   'P 1'
#
loop_
_entity.id
_entity.type
_entity.pdbx_description
1 polymer ?
#
loop_
_entity_poly.entity_id
_entity_poly.type
_entity_poly.pdbx_seq_one_letter_code
_entity_poly.pdbx_strand_id
1 'polypeptide(L)'
;GLEGVDSVTLPVEIVSKTSAAKRTGLTVNLPDGAIALDQKALKTIASGEDVTISIQQAKLTDAQRKAVGSLAQVAAVVDVDLYVGAKQQSRFGGGVLTISIPYTPKKGEDTSNLAVWFIRDDGTIEKKSGSYDAESGCFVFKTKHLSRYLLVDITQTRTAVNHLTKICV
;
A
#
# COMPACT_ATOMS: atom_id res chain seq x y z
N GLY A 1 19.89 -19.58 0.76
CA GLY A 1 18.87 -18.69 1.23
C GLY A 1 18.91 -17.38 0.47
N LEU A 2 17.80 -17.02 -0.14
CA LEU A 2 17.61 -15.71 -0.78
C LEU A 2 17.16 -14.72 0.30
N GLU A 3 18.07 -14.40 1.23
CA GLU A 3 17.81 -13.33 2.19
C GLU A 3 17.78 -11.99 1.44
N GLY A 4 16.67 -11.26 1.58
CA GLY A 4 16.55 -9.88 1.11
C GLY A 4 16.01 -9.67 -0.29
N VAL A 5 15.23 -10.61 -0.85
CA VAL A 5 14.54 -10.35 -2.13
C VAL A 5 13.26 -9.57 -1.86
N ASP A 6 13.37 -8.23 -1.84
CA ASP A 6 12.25 -7.30 -1.69
C ASP A 6 11.60 -6.94 -3.03
N SER A 7 12.07 -7.54 -4.14
CA SER A 7 11.58 -7.25 -5.48
C SER A 7 11.42 -8.52 -6.31
N VAL A 8 10.49 -8.47 -7.25
CA VAL A 8 10.26 -9.51 -8.26
C VAL A 8 10.29 -8.88 -9.63
N THR A 9 11.01 -9.53 -10.57
CA THR A 9 11.02 -9.15 -11.97
C THR A 9 10.12 -10.10 -12.76
N LEU A 10 9.13 -9.54 -13.44
CA LEU A 10 8.24 -10.27 -14.34
C LEU A 10 8.77 -10.15 -15.77
N PRO A 11 9.11 -11.26 -16.43
CA PRO A 11 9.50 -11.23 -17.83
C PRO A 11 8.41 -10.63 -18.72
N VAL A 12 8.81 -9.95 -19.78
CA VAL A 12 7.91 -9.31 -20.74
C VAL A 12 6.84 -10.28 -21.26
N GLU A 13 7.19 -11.54 -21.47
CA GLU A 13 6.28 -12.57 -21.96
C GLU A 13 5.11 -12.84 -21.00
N ILE A 14 5.37 -12.88 -19.70
CA ILE A 14 4.35 -13.09 -18.68
C ILE A 14 3.39 -11.90 -18.63
N VAL A 15 3.91 -10.69 -18.63
CA VAL A 15 3.11 -9.46 -18.61
C VAL A 15 2.25 -9.35 -19.86
N SER A 16 2.82 -9.62 -21.03
CA SER A 16 2.12 -9.58 -22.31
C SER A 16 1.02 -10.65 -22.41
N LYS A 17 1.30 -11.89 -22.01
CA LYS A 17 0.30 -12.96 -22.00
C LYS A 17 -0.84 -12.68 -21.03
N THR A 18 -0.54 -12.18 -19.83
CA THR A 18 -1.55 -11.89 -18.82
C THR A 18 -2.39 -10.69 -19.23
N SER A 19 -1.78 -9.67 -19.83
CA SER A 19 -2.48 -8.51 -20.38
C SER A 19 -3.39 -8.87 -21.56
N ALA A 20 -2.96 -9.76 -22.44
CA ALA A 20 -3.74 -10.23 -23.60
C ALA A 20 -4.84 -11.22 -23.21
N ALA A 21 -4.64 -12.02 -22.15
CA ALA A 21 -5.66 -12.90 -21.64
C ALA A 21 -6.80 -12.06 -21.02
N LYS A 22 -8.04 -12.39 -21.33
CA LYS A 22 -9.22 -11.71 -20.74
C LYS A 22 -9.40 -12.08 -19.26
N ARG A 23 -8.32 -12.09 -18.49
CA ARG A 23 -8.31 -12.37 -17.07
C ARG A 23 -8.45 -11.08 -16.26
N THR A 24 -8.96 -11.21 -15.03
CA THR A 24 -9.30 -10.07 -14.15
C THR A 24 -8.09 -9.36 -13.54
N GLY A 25 -6.87 -9.88 -13.70
CA GLY A 25 -5.66 -9.25 -13.19
C GLY A 25 -4.52 -10.21 -12.90
N LEU A 26 -3.47 -9.67 -12.29
CA LEU A 26 -2.28 -10.40 -11.87
C LEU A 26 -1.96 -10.06 -10.42
N THR A 27 -1.73 -11.07 -9.58
CA THR A 27 -1.27 -10.88 -8.19
C THR A 27 0.19 -11.33 -8.07
N VAL A 28 1.01 -10.47 -7.47
CA VAL A 28 2.42 -10.74 -7.18
C VAL A 28 2.62 -10.72 -5.66
N ASN A 29 3.13 -11.82 -5.13
CA ASN A 29 3.44 -11.96 -3.71
C ASN A 29 4.92 -11.70 -3.46
N LEU A 30 5.21 -10.89 -2.46
CA LEU A 30 6.55 -10.51 -2.01
C LEU A 30 6.66 -10.74 -0.50
N PRO A 31 7.88 -10.80 0.07
CA PRO A 31 8.03 -11.00 1.53
C PRO A 31 7.31 -9.96 2.38
N ASP A 32 7.35 -8.70 1.99
CA ASP A 32 6.75 -7.59 2.75
C ASP A 32 5.34 -7.21 2.28
N GLY A 33 4.70 -8.01 1.43
CA GLY A 33 3.34 -7.76 0.99
C GLY A 33 2.99 -8.36 -0.36
N ALA A 34 1.83 -7.99 -0.86
CA ALA A 34 1.37 -8.42 -2.18
C ALA A 34 0.76 -7.23 -2.94
N ILE A 35 0.83 -7.31 -4.25
CA ILE A 35 0.20 -6.34 -5.14
C ILE A 35 -0.62 -7.07 -6.20
N ALA A 36 -1.87 -6.69 -6.36
CA ALA A 36 -2.74 -7.16 -7.43
C ALA A 36 -2.99 -6.00 -8.40
N LEU A 37 -2.76 -6.27 -9.69
CA LEU A 37 -3.01 -5.31 -10.77
C LEU A 37 -4.25 -5.74 -11.53
N ASP A 38 -5.18 -4.81 -11.73
CA ASP A 38 -6.33 -5.09 -12.58
C ASP A 38 -5.96 -5.06 -14.08
N GLN A 39 -6.91 -5.35 -14.95
CA GLN A 39 -6.66 -5.42 -16.39
C GLN A 39 -6.18 -4.09 -16.99
N LYS A 40 -6.68 -2.96 -16.50
CA LYS A 40 -6.22 -1.63 -16.96
C LYS A 40 -4.77 -1.36 -16.56
N ALA A 41 -4.42 -1.68 -15.32
CA ALA A 41 -3.05 -1.53 -14.83
C ALA A 41 -2.09 -2.44 -15.64
N LEU A 42 -2.47 -3.68 -15.89
CA LEU A 42 -1.67 -4.61 -16.70
C LEU A 42 -1.43 -4.08 -18.11
N LYS A 43 -2.47 -3.56 -18.77
CA LYS A 43 -2.34 -2.98 -20.10
C LYS A 43 -1.38 -1.79 -20.13
N THR A 44 -1.38 -0.98 -19.07
CA THR A 44 -0.49 0.19 -18.97
C THR A 44 0.98 -0.22 -18.90
N ILE A 45 1.30 -1.33 -18.22
CA ILE A 45 2.69 -1.77 -18.04
C ILE A 45 3.17 -2.76 -19.10
N ALA A 46 2.29 -3.26 -19.95
CA ALA A 46 2.63 -4.21 -21.02
C ALA A 46 3.24 -3.48 -22.22
N SER A 47 4.48 -3.01 -22.08
CA SER A 47 5.18 -2.18 -23.07
C SER A 47 6.30 -2.89 -23.83
N GLY A 48 6.45 -4.21 -23.64
CA GLY A 48 7.53 -4.99 -24.28
C GLY A 48 8.83 -4.99 -23.48
N GLU A 49 8.83 -4.50 -22.24
CA GLU A 49 9.97 -4.54 -21.32
C GLU A 49 9.62 -5.35 -20.06
N ASP A 50 10.66 -5.82 -19.37
CA ASP A 50 10.47 -6.50 -18.09
C ASP A 50 9.93 -5.53 -17.03
N VAL A 51 9.09 -6.05 -16.15
CA VAL A 51 8.49 -5.27 -15.06
C VAL A 51 9.09 -5.73 -13.73
N THR A 52 9.62 -4.79 -12.96
CA THR A 52 10.14 -5.06 -11.61
C THR A 52 9.24 -4.41 -10.58
N ILE A 53 8.77 -5.19 -9.62
CA ILE A 53 7.91 -4.74 -8.54
C ILE A 53 8.64 -4.95 -7.21
N SER A 54 8.62 -3.94 -6.35
CA SER A 54 9.17 -4.02 -5.01
C SER A 54 8.21 -3.49 -3.96
N ILE A 55 8.19 -4.13 -2.80
CA ILE A 55 7.54 -3.65 -1.59
C ILE A 55 8.59 -3.74 -0.50
N GLN A 56 8.97 -2.60 0.09
CA GLN A 56 10.03 -2.52 1.08
C GLN A 56 9.56 -1.76 2.31
N GLN A 57 9.98 -2.23 3.48
CA GLN A 57 9.80 -1.45 4.69
C GLN A 57 10.63 -0.16 4.59
N ALA A 58 10.03 0.93 5.03
CA ALA A 58 10.64 2.25 4.95
C ALA A 58 10.52 2.99 6.28
N LYS A 59 11.23 4.11 6.38
CA LYS A 59 11.14 5.02 7.51
C LYS A 59 10.42 6.30 7.08
N LEU A 60 9.71 6.92 8.01
CA LEU A 60 9.11 8.22 7.77
C LEU A 60 10.19 9.28 7.54
N THR A 61 9.97 10.16 6.58
CA THR A 61 10.71 11.42 6.49
C THR A 61 10.29 12.34 7.64
N ASP A 62 11.10 13.34 7.96
CA ASP A 62 10.75 14.33 8.99
C ASP A 62 9.45 15.07 8.65
N ALA A 63 9.24 15.39 7.38
CA ALA A 63 8.02 16.04 6.90
C ALA A 63 6.79 15.14 7.10
N GLN A 64 6.90 13.83 6.79
CA GLN A 64 5.83 12.86 7.00
C GLN A 64 5.53 12.66 8.48
N ARG A 65 6.57 12.56 9.31
CA ARG A 65 6.42 12.43 10.76
C ARG A 65 5.71 13.64 11.35
N LYS A 66 6.04 14.83 10.89
CA LYS A 66 5.39 16.07 11.29
C LYS A 66 3.93 16.14 10.84
N ALA A 67 3.62 15.68 9.62
CA ALA A 67 2.26 15.64 9.10
C ALA A 67 1.37 14.66 9.89
N VAL A 68 1.88 13.51 10.28
CA VAL A 68 1.15 12.56 11.14
C VAL A 68 0.94 13.14 12.53
N GLY A 69 2.00 13.68 13.13
CA GLY A 69 1.95 14.29 14.46
C GLY A 69 1.29 13.38 15.49
N SER A 70 0.27 13.92 16.18
CA SER A 70 -0.54 13.19 17.16
C SER A 70 -1.84 12.61 16.58
N LEU A 71 -2.07 12.72 15.27
CA LEU A 71 -3.31 12.27 14.64
C LEU A 71 -3.47 10.75 14.65
N ALA A 72 -2.37 10.02 14.62
CA ALA A 72 -2.39 8.56 14.63
C ALA A 72 -1.04 8.01 15.08
N GLN A 73 -1.04 6.73 15.47
CA GLN A 73 0.18 5.98 15.72
C GLN A 73 0.57 5.20 14.45
N VAL A 74 1.81 5.33 14.01
CA VAL A 74 2.29 4.61 12.82
C VAL A 74 2.67 3.18 13.21
N ALA A 75 2.02 2.22 12.56
CA ALA A 75 2.25 0.79 12.78
C ALA A 75 3.26 0.22 11.79
N ALA A 76 3.23 0.68 10.53
CA ALA A 76 4.17 0.25 9.50
C ALA A 76 4.29 1.31 8.41
N VAL A 77 5.42 1.33 7.72
CA VAL A 77 5.66 2.20 6.55
C VAL A 77 6.23 1.33 5.44
N VAL A 78 5.63 1.39 4.26
CA VAL A 78 6.08 0.62 3.10
C VAL A 78 6.24 1.52 1.87
N ASP A 79 7.33 1.32 1.14
CA ASP A 79 7.50 1.86 -0.20
C ASP A 79 7.07 0.79 -1.21
N VAL A 80 6.20 1.17 -2.13
CA VAL A 80 5.75 0.29 -3.21
C VAL A 80 6.15 0.92 -4.53
N ASP A 81 7.00 0.23 -5.28
CA ASP A 81 7.56 0.72 -6.53
C ASP A 81 7.37 -0.29 -7.66
N LEU A 82 7.19 0.22 -8.87
CA LEU A 82 7.13 -0.57 -10.07
C LEU A 82 7.97 0.12 -11.17
N TYR A 83 8.80 -0.68 -11.84
CA TYR A 83 9.63 -0.24 -12.95
C TYR A 83 9.26 -1.04 -14.20
N VAL A 84 9.13 -0.33 -15.32
CA VAL A 84 9.01 -0.93 -16.66
C VAL A 84 10.34 -0.68 -17.35
N GLY A 85 11.16 -1.74 -17.49
CA GLY A 85 12.56 -1.58 -17.83
C GLY A 85 13.28 -0.73 -16.77
N ALA A 86 13.93 0.33 -17.17
CA ALA A 86 14.62 1.27 -16.28
C ALA A 86 13.72 2.43 -15.79
N LYS A 87 12.48 2.51 -16.27
CA LYS A 87 11.59 3.63 -16.00
C LYS A 87 10.61 3.31 -14.87
N GLN A 88 10.58 4.17 -13.85
CA GLN A 88 9.61 4.05 -12.76
C GLN A 88 8.20 4.41 -13.25
N GLN A 89 7.25 3.55 -12.96
CA GLN A 89 5.84 3.73 -13.29
C GLN A 89 5.05 3.87 -11.99
N SER A 90 4.45 5.04 -11.76
CA SER A 90 3.68 5.31 -10.55
C SER A 90 2.18 5.41 -10.77
N ARG A 91 1.73 5.61 -12.01
CA ARG A 91 0.32 5.69 -12.39
C ARG A 91 0.01 4.69 -13.51
N PHE A 92 -1.23 4.22 -13.58
CA PHE A 92 -1.60 3.01 -14.33
C PHE A 92 -2.81 3.21 -15.23
N GLY A 93 -2.96 4.38 -15.84
CA GLY A 93 -4.02 4.65 -16.81
C GLY A 93 -5.44 4.54 -16.24
N GLY A 94 -5.62 4.85 -14.97
CA GLY A 94 -6.91 4.69 -14.26
C GLY A 94 -7.14 3.26 -13.72
N GLY A 95 -6.19 2.36 -13.91
CA GLY A 95 -6.21 1.02 -13.32
C GLY A 95 -6.13 1.06 -11.80
N VAL A 96 -6.68 0.04 -11.16
CA VAL A 96 -6.71 -0.10 -9.70
C VAL A 96 -5.72 -1.16 -9.26
N LEU A 97 -4.93 -0.81 -8.25
CA LEU A 97 -3.99 -1.69 -7.59
C LEU A 97 -4.55 -2.06 -6.22
N THR A 98 -4.51 -3.34 -5.88
CA THR A 98 -4.84 -3.80 -4.53
C THR A 98 -3.56 -4.23 -3.84
N ILE A 99 -3.24 -3.57 -2.72
CA ILE A 99 -2.01 -3.82 -1.97
C ILE A 99 -2.38 -4.45 -0.64
N SER A 100 -1.65 -5.51 -0.28
CA SER A 100 -1.81 -6.22 0.98
C SER A 100 -0.53 -6.07 1.79
N ILE A 101 -0.64 -5.52 3.00
CA ILE A 101 0.49 -5.34 3.93
C ILE A 101 0.31 -6.31 5.08
N PRO A 102 1.23 -7.28 5.29
CA PRO A 102 1.19 -8.15 6.45
C PRO A 102 1.28 -7.35 7.74
N TYR A 103 0.42 -7.65 8.68
CA TYR A 103 0.41 -6.99 9.98
C TYR A 103 -0.13 -7.95 11.04
N THR A 104 0.60 -8.06 12.14
CA THR A 104 0.16 -8.82 13.31
C THR A 104 -0.35 -7.83 14.36
N PRO A 105 -1.66 -7.79 14.63
CA PRO A 105 -2.20 -6.89 15.63
C PRO A 105 -1.63 -7.18 17.02
N LYS A 106 -1.43 -6.14 17.81
CA LYS A 106 -1.04 -6.27 19.21
C LYS A 106 -2.20 -6.83 20.01
N LYS A 107 -1.90 -7.45 21.15
CA LYS A 107 -2.94 -7.97 22.04
C LYS A 107 -3.90 -6.85 22.45
N GLY A 108 -5.20 -7.07 22.19
CA GLY A 108 -6.24 -6.10 22.50
C GLY A 108 -6.38 -4.96 21.50
N GLU A 109 -5.62 -4.96 20.41
CA GLU A 109 -5.74 -3.95 19.37
C GLU A 109 -7.01 -4.16 18.55
N ASP A 110 -7.79 -3.08 18.39
CA ASP A 110 -8.97 -3.08 17.54
C ASP A 110 -8.55 -2.77 16.11
N THR A 111 -8.58 -3.80 15.26
CA THR A 111 -8.16 -3.67 13.85
C THR A 111 -9.08 -2.78 13.02
N SER A 112 -10.27 -2.45 13.50
CA SER A 112 -11.15 -1.49 12.85
C SER A 112 -10.62 -0.05 12.91
N ASN A 113 -9.66 0.22 13.80
CA ASN A 113 -8.97 1.52 13.88
C ASN A 113 -7.74 1.63 12.98
N LEU A 114 -7.38 0.56 12.29
CA LEU A 114 -6.30 0.60 11.30
C LEU A 114 -6.76 1.27 10.02
N ALA A 115 -5.87 2.06 9.45
CA ALA A 115 -6.09 2.74 8.18
C ALA A 115 -4.77 2.87 7.43
N VAL A 116 -4.83 3.08 6.11
CA VAL A 116 -3.66 3.40 5.31
C VAL A 116 -3.75 4.83 4.84
N TRP A 117 -2.66 5.57 5.03
CA TRP A 117 -2.51 6.96 4.63
C TRP A 117 -1.40 7.12 3.61
N PHE A 118 -1.62 8.02 2.67
CA PHE A 118 -0.60 8.60 1.80
C PHE A 118 -0.45 10.08 2.15
N ILE A 119 0.79 10.54 2.32
CA ILE A 119 1.08 11.94 2.63
C ILE A 119 1.66 12.59 1.39
N ARG A 120 0.97 13.58 0.86
CA ARG A 120 1.41 14.36 -0.29
C ARG A 120 2.58 15.28 0.09
N ASP A 121 3.30 15.77 -0.90
CA ASP A 121 4.45 16.66 -0.70
C ASP A 121 4.09 17.95 0.05
N ASP A 122 2.84 18.41 -0.07
CA ASP A 122 2.32 19.56 0.66
C ASP A 122 1.91 19.26 2.12
N GLY A 123 2.08 18.02 2.57
CA GLY A 123 1.69 17.56 3.90
C GLY A 123 0.25 17.10 4.03
N THR A 124 -0.54 17.19 2.97
CA THR A 124 -1.95 16.73 2.98
C THR A 124 -2.02 15.22 3.09
N ILE A 125 -2.88 14.73 3.97
CA ILE A 125 -3.11 13.30 4.19
C ILE A 125 -4.25 12.82 3.31
N GLU A 126 -3.96 11.82 2.49
CA GLU A 126 -4.97 11.09 1.72
C GLU A 126 -5.20 9.72 2.36
N LYS A 127 -6.45 9.45 2.73
CA LYS A 127 -6.85 8.16 3.30
C LYS A 127 -7.20 7.22 2.17
N LYS A 128 -6.66 5.98 2.23
CA LYS A 128 -6.97 4.94 1.25
C LYS A 128 -8.09 4.03 1.77
N SER A 129 -8.96 3.59 0.87
CA SER A 129 -10.02 2.64 1.20
C SER A 129 -9.43 1.26 1.43
N GLY A 130 -9.63 0.70 2.62
CA GLY A 130 -9.13 -0.61 2.96
C GLY A 130 -9.56 -1.08 4.33
N SER A 131 -9.20 -2.32 4.65
CA SER A 131 -9.51 -2.95 5.93
C SER A 131 -8.53 -4.07 6.25
N TYR A 132 -8.45 -4.42 7.53
CA TYR A 132 -7.68 -5.57 7.97
C TYR A 132 -8.46 -6.86 7.72
N ASP A 133 -7.82 -7.81 7.07
CA ASP A 133 -8.34 -9.15 6.84
C ASP A 133 -7.64 -10.13 7.78
N ALA A 134 -8.38 -10.60 8.79
CA ALA A 134 -7.84 -11.52 9.79
C ALA A 134 -7.51 -12.90 9.21
N GLU A 135 -8.16 -13.31 8.13
CA GLU A 135 -7.91 -14.59 7.47
C GLU A 135 -6.54 -14.61 6.80
N SER A 136 -6.19 -13.57 6.07
CA SER A 136 -4.88 -13.45 5.41
C SER A 136 -3.80 -12.85 6.32
N GLY A 137 -4.19 -12.21 7.43
CA GLY A 137 -3.26 -11.49 8.31
C GLY A 137 -2.70 -10.22 7.67
N CYS A 138 -3.42 -9.62 6.76
CA CYS A 138 -2.98 -8.45 6.01
C CYS A 138 -3.98 -7.30 6.10
N PHE A 139 -3.45 -6.07 6.08
CA PHE A 139 -4.27 -4.91 5.76
C PHE A 139 -4.32 -4.76 4.23
N VAL A 140 -5.51 -4.76 3.67
CA VAL A 140 -5.74 -4.72 2.21
C VAL A 140 -6.36 -3.39 1.84
N PHE A 141 -5.76 -2.68 0.90
CA PHE A 141 -6.27 -1.40 0.43
C PHE A 141 -6.13 -1.24 -1.08
N LYS A 142 -6.92 -0.35 -1.66
CA LYS A 142 -6.91 -0.04 -3.08
C LYS A 142 -6.34 1.34 -3.33
N THR A 143 -5.60 1.47 -4.43
CA THR A 143 -5.00 2.74 -4.86
C THR A 143 -4.87 2.78 -6.38
N LYS A 144 -4.75 3.98 -6.93
CA LYS A 144 -4.50 4.19 -8.37
C LYS A 144 -3.07 4.66 -8.67
N HIS A 145 -2.24 4.77 -7.65
CA HIS A 145 -0.83 5.14 -7.79
C HIS A 145 0.02 4.37 -6.79
N LEU A 146 1.31 4.25 -7.08
CA LEU A 146 2.30 3.67 -6.17
C LEU A 146 3.12 4.78 -5.50
N SER A 147 3.38 4.60 -4.21
CA SER A 147 4.06 5.56 -3.36
C SER A 147 4.48 4.93 -2.03
N ARG A 148 4.86 5.78 -1.09
CA ARG A 148 5.05 5.38 0.31
C ARG A 148 3.71 5.44 1.03
N TYR A 149 3.34 4.33 1.66
CA TYR A 149 2.09 4.19 2.41
C TYR A 149 2.36 3.94 3.88
N LEU A 150 1.53 4.53 4.72
CA LEU A 150 1.59 4.40 6.16
C LEU A 150 0.39 3.60 6.64
N LEU A 151 0.65 2.48 7.33
CA LEU A 151 -0.37 1.79 8.11
C LEU A 151 -0.41 2.47 9.48
N VAL A 152 -1.55 3.03 9.84
CA VAL A 152 -1.72 3.83 11.05
C VAL A 152 -2.87 3.29 11.91
N ASP A 153 -2.76 3.50 13.23
CA ASP A 153 -3.80 3.24 14.19
C ASP A 153 -4.34 4.59 14.70
N ILE A 154 -5.64 4.82 14.49
CA ILE A 154 -6.31 6.08 14.83
C ILE A 154 -7.03 6.05 16.18
N THR A 155 -6.79 5.05 17.01
CA THR A 155 -7.47 4.86 18.30
C THR A 155 -7.38 6.09 19.19
N GLN A 156 -6.19 6.70 19.30
CA GLN A 156 -5.97 7.87 20.17
C GLN A 156 -6.81 9.08 19.72
N THR A 157 -6.93 9.30 18.43
CA THR A 157 -7.74 10.40 17.89
C THR A 157 -9.21 10.23 18.22
N ARG A 158 -9.76 9.01 18.09
CA ARG A 158 -11.14 8.71 18.46
C ARG A 158 -11.39 8.90 19.95
N THR A 159 -10.46 8.45 20.80
CA THR A 159 -10.55 8.60 22.26
C THR A 159 -10.54 10.09 22.64
N ALA A 160 -9.66 10.90 22.06
CA ALA A 160 -9.60 12.34 22.30
C ALA A 160 -10.90 13.05 21.91
N VAL A 161 -11.47 12.73 20.73
CA VAL A 161 -12.74 13.30 20.28
C VAL A 161 -13.88 12.92 21.23
N ASN A 162 -13.98 11.66 21.65
CA ASN A 162 -15.00 11.22 22.60
C ASN A 162 -14.87 11.92 23.95
N HIS A 163 -13.65 12.14 24.43
CA HIS A 163 -13.39 12.85 25.67
C HIS A 163 -13.82 14.32 25.57
N LEU A 164 -13.53 15.01 24.50
CA LEU A 164 -13.95 16.39 24.24
C LEU A 164 -15.48 16.51 24.17
N THR A 165 -16.15 15.56 23.53
CA THR A 165 -17.61 15.51 23.45
C THR A 165 -18.25 15.37 24.82
N LYS A 166 -17.64 14.60 25.75
CA LYS A 166 -18.12 14.44 27.13
C LYS A 166 -17.94 15.71 27.97
N ILE A 167 -16.92 16.51 27.70
CA ILE A 167 -16.65 17.77 28.42
C ILE A 167 -17.61 18.88 28.01
N CYS A 168 -18.09 18.86 26.76
CA CYS A 168 -18.98 19.88 26.22
C CYS A 168 -20.47 19.70 26.54
N VAL A 169 -20.80 18.70 27.36
CA VAL A 169 -22.15 18.43 27.91
C VAL A 169 -22.21 18.91 29.37
#